data_0c62e8c5656a028dad0c283d2668cb52
#
_entry.id   0c62e8c5656a028dad0c283d2668cb52
#
_cell.length_a   1.000
_cell.length_b   1.000
_cell.length_c   1.000
_cell.angle_alpha   90.00
_cell.angle_beta   90.00
_cell.angle_gamma   90.00
#
_symmetry.space_group_name_H-M   'P 1'
#
loop_
_entity.id
_entity.type
_entity.pdbx_description
1 polymer ?
#
loop_
_entity_poly.entity_id
_entity_poly.type
_entity_poly.pdbx_seq_one_letter_code
_entity_poly.pdbx_strand_id
1 'polypeptide(L)'
;MIIGIGTDIIDTRRIKKTITNFGNKFKKKCFLSSEIKRSEETINSVNSYAKRYAAKEACAKALGTGLAKGIFWKDIEIINNAAGKPFIILHNRALSILKNLSKKNCNIEVSLSDEKNYAIANVIIFEI
;
A
#
# COMPACT_ATOMS: atom_id res chain seq x y z
N MET A 1 -7.61 -21.03 0.82
CA MET A 1 -8.46 -20.39 -0.22
C MET A 1 -8.03 -18.96 -0.40
N ILE A 2 -7.97 -18.51 -1.63
CA ILE A 2 -7.69 -17.09 -1.94
C ILE A 2 -8.96 -16.29 -1.66
N ILE A 3 -8.82 -15.24 -0.86
CA ILE A 3 -9.93 -14.34 -0.49
C ILE A 3 -9.99 -13.14 -1.42
N GLY A 4 -8.85 -12.65 -1.86
CA GLY A 4 -8.82 -11.50 -2.75
C GLY A 4 -7.49 -11.34 -3.44
N ILE A 5 -7.52 -10.67 -4.58
CA ILE A 5 -6.34 -10.32 -5.35
C ILE A 5 -6.49 -8.88 -5.82
N GLY A 6 -5.41 -8.14 -5.80
CA GLY A 6 -5.40 -6.76 -6.26
C GLY A 6 -4.11 -6.43 -6.97
N THR A 7 -4.23 -5.62 -8.00
CA THR A 7 -3.10 -5.10 -8.77
C THR A 7 -3.32 -3.62 -9.01
N ASP A 8 -2.25 -2.86 -8.88
CA ASP A 8 -2.27 -1.45 -9.22
C ASP A 8 -0.98 -1.05 -9.92
N ILE A 9 -1.08 -0.14 -10.84
CA ILE A 9 0.05 0.46 -11.53
C ILE A 9 -0.10 1.98 -11.44
N ILE A 10 0.98 2.67 -11.13
CA ILE A 10 0.96 4.12 -11.05
C ILE A 10 2.14 4.71 -11.81
N ASP A 11 1.90 5.84 -12.45
CA ASP A 11 2.95 6.64 -13.06
C ASP A 11 3.66 7.43 -11.96
N THR A 12 4.96 7.17 -11.79
CA THR A 12 5.76 7.82 -10.73
C THR A 12 5.83 9.33 -10.90
N ARG A 13 5.66 9.82 -12.14
CA ARG A 13 5.64 11.26 -12.43
C ARG A 13 4.42 11.94 -11.80
N ARG A 14 3.29 11.24 -11.68
CA ARG A 14 2.11 11.75 -10.98
C ARG A 14 2.39 11.93 -9.50
N ILE A 15 3.07 10.98 -8.88
CA ILE A 15 3.45 11.07 -7.47
C ILE A 15 4.45 12.22 -7.27
N LYS A 16 5.44 12.34 -8.15
CA LYS A 16 6.40 13.45 -8.10
C LYS A 16 5.70 14.80 -8.16
N LYS A 17 4.76 14.96 -9.08
CA LYS A 17 3.98 16.20 -9.25
C LYS A 17 3.14 16.48 -8.00
N THR A 18 2.51 15.47 -7.43
CA THR A 18 1.70 15.60 -6.23
C THR A 18 2.56 16.02 -5.03
N ILE A 19 3.73 15.42 -4.87
CA ILE A 19 4.66 15.79 -3.80
C ILE A 19 5.16 17.22 -4.00
N THR A 20 5.49 17.60 -5.23
CA THR A 20 5.93 18.97 -5.55
C THR A 20 4.86 19.99 -5.20
N ASN A 21 3.59 19.70 -5.50
CA ASN A 21 2.48 20.63 -5.31
C ASN A 21 1.98 20.69 -3.87
N PHE A 22 1.97 19.57 -3.15
CA PHE A 22 1.32 19.45 -1.84
C PHE A 22 2.27 19.07 -0.71
N GLY A 23 3.46 18.55 -1.02
CA GLY A 23 4.50 18.25 -0.03
C GLY A 23 4.01 17.39 1.14
N ASN A 24 4.27 17.85 2.35
CA ASN A 24 3.92 17.12 3.56
C ASN A 24 2.41 16.87 3.73
N LYS A 25 1.58 17.73 3.18
CA LYS A 25 0.13 17.57 3.25
C LYS A 25 -0.31 16.26 2.59
N PHE A 26 0.24 15.96 1.40
CA PHE A 26 0.00 14.70 0.71
C PHE A 26 0.59 13.52 1.49
N LYS A 27 1.86 13.63 1.90
CA LYS A 27 2.55 12.55 2.62
C LYS A 27 1.81 12.17 3.89
N LYS A 28 1.42 13.14 4.70
CA LYS A 28 0.71 12.89 5.97
C LYS A 28 -0.71 12.38 5.78
N LYS A 29 -1.36 12.72 4.66
CA LYS A 29 -2.69 12.22 4.36
C LYS A 29 -2.67 10.73 4.00
N CYS A 30 -1.69 10.30 3.22
CA CYS A 30 -1.67 8.97 2.62
C CYS A 30 -0.78 7.97 3.33
N PHE A 31 0.20 8.41 4.11
CA PHE A 31 1.24 7.54 4.66
C PHE A 31 1.38 7.69 6.17
N LEU A 32 1.70 6.58 6.82
CA LEU A 32 2.07 6.55 8.23
C LEU A 32 3.51 7.05 8.41
N SER A 33 3.85 7.45 9.63
CA SER A 33 5.19 7.98 9.94
C SER A 33 6.31 6.98 9.60
N SER A 34 6.08 5.69 9.81
CA SER A 34 7.03 4.63 9.43
C SER A 34 7.30 4.62 7.93
N GLU A 35 6.25 4.78 7.14
CA GLU A 35 6.35 4.80 5.67
C GLU A 35 7.06 6.06 5.17
N ILE A 36 6.74 7.20 5.77
CA ILE A 36 7.39 8.47 5.44
C ILE A 36 8.89 8.38 5.76
N LYS A 37 9.24 7.91 6.96
CA LYS A 37 10.63 7.77 7.36
C LYS A 37 11.40 6.90 6.38
N ARG A 38 10.87 5.73 6.05
CA ARG A 38 11.51 4.80 5.12
C ARG A 38 11.70 5.42 3.73
N SER A 39 10.69 6.12 3.24
CA SER A 39 10.73 6.74 1.90
C SER A 39 11.71 7.91 1.86
N GLU A 40 11.75 8.75 2.91
CA GLU A 40 12.69 9.86 2.97
C GLU A 40 14.15 9.41 3.07
N GLU A 41 14.40 8.23 3.64
CA GLU A 41 15.74 7.63 3.73
C GLU A 41 16.18 6.94 2.43
N THR A 42 15.26 6.72 1.50
CA THR A 42 15.55 6.06 0.23
C THR A 42 16.06 7.07 -0.79
N ILE A 43 17.11 6.71 -1.56
CA ILE A 43 17.71 7.60 -2.56
C ILE A 43 16.66 8.09 -3.55
N ASN A 44 15.83 7.20 -4.10
CA ASN A 44 14.72 7.58 -4.95
C ASN A 44 13.43 7.59 -4.12
N SER A 45 13.22 8.65 -3.35
CA SER A 45 12.07 8.78 -2.45
C SER A 45 10.75 8.76 -3.21
N VAL A 46 10.68 9.38 -4.38
CA VAL A 46 9.46 9.41 -5.21
C VAL A 46 9.01 8.00 -5.55
N ASN A 47 9.92 7.14 -6.01
CA ASN A 47 9.57 5.76 -6.34
C ASN A 47 9.19 4.95 -5.09
N SER A 48 9.80 5.23 -3.95
CA SER A 48 9.41 4.61 -2.68
C SER A 48 7.96 4.96 -2.32
N TYR A 49 7.59 6.23 -2.39
CA TYR A 49 6.21 6.65 -2.16
C TYR A 49 5.26 6.05 -3.20
N ALA A 50 5.66 6.03 -4.46
CA ALA A 50 4.83 5.49 -5.54
C ALA A 50 4.53 4.00 -5.35
N LYS A 51 5.53 3.20 -4.98
CA LYS A 51 5.34 1.77 -4.69
C LYS A 51 4.37 1.56 -3.52
N ARG A 52 4.52 2.35 -2.46
CA ARG A 52 3.62 2.27 -1.30
C ARG A 52 2.21 2.71 -1.64
N TYR A 53 2.08 3.76 -2.42
CA TYR A 53 0.79 4.23 -2.91
C TYR A 53 0.08 3.14 -3.72
N ALA A 54 0.80 2.53 -4.66
CA ALA A 54 0.27 1.44 -5.47
C ALA A 54 -0.10 0.22 -4.61
N ALA A 55 0.70 -0.11 -3.59
CA ALA A 55 0.43 -1.22 -2.68
C ALA A 55 -0.87 -1.00 -1.89
N LYS A 56 -1.12 0.23 -1.44
CA LYS A 56 -2.36 0.56 -0.72
C LYS A 56 -3.57 0.42 -1.62
N GLU A 57 -3.48 0.91 -2.85
CA GLU A 57 -4.55 0.74 -3.86
C GLU A 57 -4.80 -0.74 -4.17
N ALA A 58 -3.73 -1.50 -4.41
CA ALA A 58 -3.83 -2.92 -4.70
C ALA A 58 -4.46 -3.70 -3.53
N CYS A 59 -4.05 -3.37 -2.31
CA CYS A 59 -4.60 -4.00 -1.10
C CYS A 59 -6.09 -3.69 -0.95
N ALA A 60 -6.49 -2.45 -1.16
CA ALA A 60 -7.90 -2.06 -1.10
C ALA A 60 -8.74 -2.79 -2.16
N LYS A 61 -8.19 -2.99 -3.35
CA LYS A 61 -8.84 -3.81 -4.39
C LYS A 61 -8.97 -5.26 -3.95
N ALA A 62 -7.93 -5.82 -3.33
CA ALA A 62 -7.96 -7.19 -2.82
C ALA A 62 -9.01 -7.36 -1.71
N LEU A 63 -9.25 -6.33 -0.90
CA LEU A 63 -10.31 -6.31 0.09
C LEU A 63 -11.70 -6.15 -0.54
N GLY A 64 -11.78 -5.82 -1.81
CA GLY A 64 -13.02 -5.68 -2.55
C GLY A 64 -13.70 -4.32 -2.44
N THR A 65 -13.07 -3.35 -1.80
CA THR A 65 -13.69 -2.05 -1.53
C THR A 65 -13.10 -0.90 -2.33
N GLY A 66 -11.86 -1.04 -2.81
CA GLY A 66 -11.08 0.10 -3.23
C GLY A 66 -10.85 1.04 -2.03
N LEU A 67 -10.27 2.21 -2.26
CA LEU A 67 -10.09 3.22 -1.21
C LEU A 67 -11.35 4.07 -1.06
N ALA A 68 -12.44 3.37 -0.79
CA ALA A 68 -13.77 3.92 -0.57
C ALA A 68 -14.42 3.16 0.60
N LYS A 69 -15.68 3.42 0.89
CA LYS A 69 -16.45 2.69 1.92
C LYS A 69 -15.81 2.72 3.32
N GLY A 70 -15.18 3.85 3.66
CA GLY A 70 -14.64 4.07 5.00
C GLY A 70 -13.24 3.55 5.22
N ILE A 71 -12.55 3.04 4.20
CA ILE A 71 -11.12 2.72 4.28
C ILE A 71 -10.32 3.98 3.97
N PHE A 72 -9.40 4.32 4.86
CA PHE A 72 -8.46 5.40 4.66
C PHE A 72 -7.08 4.85 4.27
N TRP A 73 -6.29 5.68 3.60
CA TRP A 73 -4.93 5.34 3.19
C TRP A 73 -4.07 4.81 4.35
N LYS A 74 -4.21 5.40 5.54
CA LYS A 74 -3.42 5.03 6.72
C LYS A 74 -3.90 3.76 7.41
N ASP A 75 -5.02 3.19 7.00
CA ASP A 75 -5.48 1.90 7.50
C ASP A 75 -4.66 0.74 6.93
N ILE A 76 -3.90 0.99 5.87
CA ILE A 76 -3.04 0.00 5.21
C ILE A 76 -1.60 0.47 5.36
N GLU A 77 -0.81 -0.26 6.13
CA GLU A 77 0.60 0.07 6.36
C GLU A 77 1.50 -0.87 5.58
N ILE A 78 2.43 -0.30 4.82
CA ILE A 78 3.43 -1.07 4.07
C ILE A 78 4.76 -0.91 4.79
N ILE A 79 5.29 -2.00 5.33
CA ILE A 79 6.59 -2.00 5.99
C ILE A 79 7.51 -3.02 5.35
N ASN A 80 8.81 -2.86 5.59
CA ASN A 80 9.83 -3.77 5.09
C ASN A 80 10.48 -4.48 6.26
N ASN A 81 10.73 -5.79 6.12
CA ASN A 81 11.50 -6.51 7.11
C ASN A 81 13.00 -6.18 6.98
N ALA A 82 13.85 -6.76 7.83
CA ALA A 82 15.28 -6.52 7.83
C ALA A 82 15.97 -6.88 6.50
N ALA A 83 15.42 -7.87 5.78
CA ALA A 83 15.92 -8.28 4.47
C ALA A 83 15.40 -7.42 3.31
N GLY A 84 14.54 -6.44 3.60
CA GLY A 84 13.95 -5.55 2.60
C GLY A 84 12.64 -6.03 1.99
N LYS A 85 12.14 -7.21 2.37
CA LYS A 85 10.88 -7.72 1.86
C LYS A 85 9.71 -6.88 2.39
N PRO A 86 8.82 -6.37 1.51
CA PRO A 86 7.64 -5.64 1.95
C PRO A 86 6.57 -6.58 2.49
N PHE A 87 5.81 -6.09 3.47
CA PHE A 87 4.61 -6.75 3.94
C PHE A 87 3.58 -5.72 4.41
N ILE A 88 2.33 -6.15 4.56
CA ILE A 88 1.20 -5.27 4.84
C ILE A 88 0.65 -5.57 6.22
N ILE A 89 0.42 -4.50 6.98
CA ILE A 89 -0.34 -4.55 8.23
C ILE A 89 -1.63 -3.75 8.04
N LEU A 90 -2.75 -4.36 8.37
CA LEU A 90 -4.05 -3.69 8.32
C LEU A 90 -4.40 -3.13 9.69
N HIS A 91 -4.99 -1.94 9.69
CA HIS A 91 -5.47 -1.25 10.88
C HIS A 91 -6.94 -0.87 10.70
N ASN A 92 -7.62 -0.63 11.82
CA ASN A 92 -8.95 -0.01 11.86
C ASN A 92 -9.95 -0.65 10.89
N ARG A 93 -10.56 0.13 10.02
CA ARG A 93 -11.62 -0.32 9.12
C ARG A 93 -11.13 -1.40 8.13
N ALA A 94 -9.92 -1.27 7.61
CA ALA A 94 -9.36 -2.26 6.69
C ALA A 94 -9.25 -3.64 7.36
N LEU A 95 -8.81 -3.68 8.62
CA LEU A 95 -8.74 -4.93 9.39
C LEU A 95 -10.15 -5.50 9.63
N SER A 96 -11.12 -4.66 9.96
CA SER A 96 -12.51 -5.09 10.16
C SER A 96 -13.08 -5.72 8.90
N ILE A 97 -12.81 -5.13 7.74
CA ILE A 97 -13.28 -5.67 6.46
C ILE A 97 -12.68 -7.05 6.21
N LEU A 98 -11.37 -7.23 6.45
CA LEU A 98 -10.75 -8.54 6.30
C LEU A 98 -11.40 -9.58 7.20
N LYS A 99 -11.66 -9.25 8.45
CA LYS A 99 -12.31 -10.15 9.41
C LYS A 99 -13.72 -10.53 8.99
N ASN A 100 -14.42 -9.64 8.27
CA ASN A 100 -15.75 -9.93 7.74
C ASN A 100 -15.71 -10.78 6.46
N LEU A 101 -14.62 -10.70 5.69
CA LEU A 101 -14.47 -11.50 4.48
C LEU A 101 -14.16 -12.97 4.77
N SER A 102 -13.48 -13.24 5.87
CA SER A 102 -13.15 -14.61 6.27
C SER A 102 -13.13 -14.71 7.79
N LYS A 103 -13.70 -15.80 8.31
CA LYS A 103 -13.63 -16.14 9.73
C LYS A 103 -12.33 -16.85 10.09
N LYS A 104 -11.56 -17.27 9.10
CA LYS A 104 -10.26 -17.95 9.28
C LYS A 104 -9.15 -16.89 9.34
N ASN A 105 -8.02 -17.30 9.87
CA ASN A 105 -6.82 -16.48 9.80
C ASN A 105 -6.38 -16.31 8.36
N CYS A 106 -5.98 -15.11 8.01
CA CYS A 106 -5.54 -14.77 6.66
C CYS A 106 -4.13 -14.21 6.67
N ASN A 107 -3.39 -14.48 5.60
CA ASN A 107 -2.14 -13.82 5.28
C ASN A 107 -2.33 -12.90 4.09
N ILE A 108 -1.51 -11.86 4.06
CA ILE A 108 -1.43 -10.94 2.93
C ILE A 108 -0.01 -10.98 2.40
N GLU A 109 0.13 -11.28 1.12
CA GLU A 109 1.41 -11.19 0.43
C GLU A 109 1.37 -10.04 -0.55
N VAL A 110 2.47 -9.30 -0.63
CA VAL A 110 2.61 -8.16 -1.53
C VAL A 110 3.91 -8.27 -2.31
N SER A 111 3.83 -7.95 -3.60
CA SER A 111 5.00 -7.82 -4.47
C SER A 111 5.00 -6.43 -5.07
N LEU A 112 6.14 -5.76 -4.98
CA LEU A 112 6.33 -4.41 -5.50
C LEU A 112 7.43 -4.43 -6.55
N SER A 113 7.20 -3.67 -7.62
CA SER A 113 8.19 -3.52 -8.68
C SER A 113 8.12 -2.10 -9.24
N ASP A 114 9.25 -1.57 -9.65
CA ASP A 114 9.28 -0.25 -10.27
C ASP A 114 10.29 -0.20 -11.41
N GLU A 115 9.95 0.59 -12.38
CA GLU A 115 10.79 1.03 -13.47
C GLU A 115 10.91 2.57 -13.39
N LYS A 116 11.58 3.18 -14.35
CA LYS A 116 11.82 4.63 -14.35
C LYS A 116 10.54 5.45 -14.10
N ASN A 117 9.46 5.13 -14.78
CA ASN A 117 8.23 5.93 -14.75
C ASN A 117 7.02 5.23 -14.16
N TYR A 118 7.14 3.97 -13.73
CA TYR A 118 6.00 3.20 -13.25
C TYR A 118 6.34 2.39 -12.03
N ALA A 119 5.38 2.30 -11.12
CA ALA A 119 5.43 1.40 -9.98
C ALA A 119 4.22 0.46 -10.04
N ILE A 120 4.43 -0.80 -9.73
CA ILE A 120 3.41 -1.84 -9.76
C ILE A 120 3.37 -2.53 -8.40
N ALA A 121 2.15 -2.82 -7.94
CA ALA A 121 1.94 -3.62 -6.75
C ALA A 121 0.96 -4.74 -7.06
N ASN A 122 1.25 -5.93 -6.54
CA ASN A 122 0.35 -7.07 -6.56
C ASN A 122 0.13 -7.53 -5.14
N VAL A 123 -1.13 -7.74 -4.77
CA VAL A 123 -1.51 -8.16 -3.42
C VAL A 123 -2.40 -9.39 -3.52
N ILE A 124 -2.10 -10.40 -2.70
CA ILE A 124 -2.92 -11.60 -2.55
C ILE A 124 -3.28 -11.75 -1.08
N ILE A 125 -4.56 -11.95 -0.81
CA ILE A 125 -5.07 -12.27 0.53
C ILE A 125 -5.56 -13.71 0.49
N PHE A 126 -5.09 -14.54 1.41
CA PHE A 126 -5.45 -15.96 1.43
C PHE A 126 -5.59 -16.46 2.86
N GLU A 127 -6.44 -17.48 3.02
CA GLU A 127 -6.61 -18.18 4.29
C GLU A 127 -5.41 -19.09 4.56
N ILE A 128 -4.98 -19.07 5.78
CA ILE A 128 -3.87 -19.92 6.23
C ILE A 128 -4.37 -21.36 6.44
#